data_89e15dde210cdf1adb8c45674c942add
#
_entry.id   89e15dde210cdf1adb8c45674c942add
#
_cell.length_a   1.000
_cell.length_b   1.000
_cell.length_c   1.000
_cell.angle_alpha   90.00
_cell.angle_beta   90.00
_cell.angle_gamma   90.00
#
_symmetry.space_group_name_H-M   'P 1'
#
loop_
_entity.id
_entity.type
_entity.pdbx_description
1 polymer ?
#
loop_
_entity_poly.entity_id
_entity_poly.type
_entity_poly.pdbx_seq_one_letter_code
_entity_poly.pdbx_strand_id
1 'polypeptide(L)'
;MKVIVGLGNPGTKYELSRHNAGFWVLDNFADKHGVSIDKPKFNALVGEFNKSGEKIILLKPMTYMNESGVAVSEILKFYKLDLSDLIVVVDDIEIELGTLRIRKKGGKGTHNGLKSIFNHLKSDDYIKVKLGVGKFMRDCDLADFVLARPPKKDSEIIDLLVNKAVDSLDAILDIGIDNAMNNYNGKIEINLSLIHI
;
A
#
# COMPACT_ATOMS: atom_id res chain seq x y z
N MET A 1 -8.42 -16.39 -5.65
CA MET A 1 -7.59 -15.94 -4.51
C MET A 1 -6.82 -14.69 -4.90
N LYS A 2 -6.77 -13.69 -4.04
CA LYS A 2 -5.97 -12.49 -4.23
C LYS A 2 -5.07 -12.27 -3.02
N VAL A 3 -3.90 -11.68 -3.24
CA VAL A 3 -3.00 -11.25 -2.18
C VAL A 3 -2.85 -9.74 -2.24
N ILE A 4 -3.13 -9.09 -1.13
CA ILE A 4 -2.93 -7.65 -0.95
C ILE A 4 -1.75 -7.46 0.01
N VAL A 5 -0.71 -6.80 -0.48
CA VAL A 5 0.53 -6.55 0.26
C VAL A 5 0.60 -5.07 0.61
N GLY A 6 0.77 -4.76 1.88
CA GLY A 6 1.15 -3.41 2.30
C GLY A 6 2.62 -3.38 2.65
N LEU A 7 3.39 -2.47 2.07
CA LEU A 7 4.82 -2.35 2.35
C LEU A 7 5.09 -1.38 3.51
N GLY A 8 6.10 -1.73 4.29
CA GLY A 8 6.57 -0.95 5.42
C GLY A 8 7.78 -1.60 6.08
N ASN A 9 8.31 -0.94 7.09
CA ASN A 9 9.38 -1.48 7.94
C ASN A 9 8.81 -1.90 9.30
N PRO A 10 9.22 -3.06 9.83
CA PRO A 10 8.77 -3.51 11.13
C PRO A 10 9.36 -2.68 12.27
N GLY A 11 8.66 -2.63 13.38
CA GLY A 11 9.09 -1.99 14.61
C GLY A 11 8.48 -0.62 14.86
N THR A 12 8.37 -0.26 16.14
CA THR A 12 7.73 0.99 16.59
C THR A 12 8.43 2.24 16.08
N LYS A 13 9.74 2.14 15.83
CA LYS A 13 10.55 3.23 15.26
C LYS A 13 10.00 3.75 13.91
N TYR A 14 9.38 2.87 13.12
CA TYR A 14 8.95 3.16 11.76
C TYR A 14 7.45 3.31 11.59
N GLU A 15 6.65 3.04 12.63
CA GLU A 15 5.18 2.99 12.56
C GLU A 15 4.55 4.22 11.90
N LEU A 16 5.10 5.40 12.15
CA LEU A 16 4.55 6.67 11.68
C LEU A 16 5.33 7.26 10.50
N SER A 17 6.28 6.52 9.94
CA SER A 17 7.05 7.00 8.80
C SER A 17 6.26 6.92 7.49
N ARG A 18 6.56 7.82 6.54
CA ARG A 18 5.95 7.81 5.20
C ARG A 18 6.05 6.46 4.52
N HIS A 19 7.19 5.79 4.69
CA HIS A 19 7.44 4.47 4.10
C HIS A 19 6.50 3.38 4.61
N ASN A 20 5.81 3.60 5.73
CA ASN A 20 4.84 2.66 6.28
C ASN A 20 3.39 2.92 5.84
N ALA A 21 3.18 3.79 4.86
CA ALA A 21 1.83 4.07 4.35
C ALA A 21 1.10 2.80 3.89
N GLY A 22 1.81 1.84 3.29
CA GLY A 22 1.23 0.55 2.93
C GLY A 22 0.72 -0.23 4.14
N PHE A 23 1.44 -0.21 5.26
CA PHE A 23 0.99 -0.82 6.50
C PHE A 23 -0.26 -0.13 7.05
N TRP A 24 -0.32 1.21 7.00
CA TRP A 24 -1.50 1.94 7.47
C TRP A 24 -2.76 1.55 6.71
N VAL A 25 -2.66 1.48 5.39
CA VAL A 25 -3.80 1.07 4.56
C VAL A 25 -4.22 -0.36 4.87
N LEU A 26 -3.26 -1.27 4.97
CA LEU A 26 -3.58 -2.68 5.20
C LEU A 26 -4.21 -2.92 6.57
N ASP A 27 -3.71 -2.24 7.62
CA ASP A 27 -4.28 -2.31 8.96
C ASP A 27 -5.73 -1.78 8.98
N ASN A 28 -5.98 -0.64 8.32
CA ASN A 28 -7.34 -0.09 8.21
C ASN A 28 -8.28 -0.97 7.38
N PHE A 29 -7.77 -1.55 6.31
CA PHE A 29 -8.53 -2.49 5.48
C PHE A 29 -8.91 -3.75 6.27
N ALA A 30 -7.97 -4.29 7.05
CA ALA A 30 -8.22 -5.42 7.94
C ALA A 30 -9.29 -5.09 8.99
N ASP A 31 -9.20 -3.94 9.62
CA ASP A 31 -10.19 -3.47 10.60
C ASP A 31 -11.59 -3.38 9.97
N LYS A 32 -11.69 -2.82 8.77
CA LYS A 32 -12.96 -2.71 8.04
C LYS A 32 -13.61 -4.08 7.81
N HIS A 33 -12.80 -5.11 7.58
CA HIS A 33 -13.27 -6.47 7.30
C HIS A 33 -13.25 -7.40 8.52
N GLY A 34 -12.96 -6.89 9.71
CA GLY A 34 -12.95 -7.68 10.94
C GLY A 34 -11.85 -8.74 10.99
N VAL A 35 -10.70 -8.47 10.37
CA VAL A 35 -9.58 -9.41 10.22
C VAL A 35 -8.37 -8.91 11.02
N SER A 36 -7.63 -9.83 11.64
CA SER A 36 -6.33 -9.53 12.26
C SER A 36 -5.20 -9.98 11.35
N ILE A 37 -4.19 -9.14 11.17
CA ILE A 37 -2.96 -9.46 10.42
C ILE A 37 -1.88 -9.81 11.45
N ASP A 38 -1.95 -10.99 12.02
CA ASP A 38 -1.15 -11.38 13.19
C ASP A 38 -0.46 -12.75 13.09
N LYS A 39 -0.68 -13.49 12.01
CA LYS A 39 -0.08 -14.82 11.84
C LYS A 39 1.30 -14.71 11.19
N PRO A 40 2.40 -15.08 11.87
CA PRO A 40 3.74 -15.10 11.27
C PRO A 40 3.82 -16.19 10.21
N LYS A 41 4.02 -15.82 8.95
CA LYS A 41 4.23 -16.72 7.82
C LYS A 41 4.84 -15.95 6.65
N PHE A 42 5.65 -16.61 5.82
CA PHE A 42 6.27 -16.01 4.63
C PHE A 42 7.16 -14.79 4.93
N ASN A 43 7.89 -14.80 6.04
CA ASN A 43 8.66 -13.62 6.49
C ASN A 43 7.78 -12.35 6.61
N ALA A 44 6.52 -12.54 7.02
CA ALA A 44 5.51 -11.50 7.08
C ALA A 44 4.53 -11.77 8.23
N LEU A 45 3.65 -10.82 8.47
CA LEU A 45 2.40 -11.05 9.20
C LEU A 45 1.27 -11.19 8.19
N VAL A 46 0.40 -12.15 8.44
CA VAL A 46 -0.67 -12.56 7.51
C VAL A 46 -2.03 -12.53 8.19
N GLY A 47 -3.02 -12.06 7.49
CA GLY A 47 -4.44 -12.23 7.80
C GLY A 47 -5.17 -12.72 6.57
N GLU A 48 -6.33 -13.35 6.75
CA GLU A 48 -7.12 -13.86 5.63
C GLU A 48 -8.61 -13.81 5.90
N PHE A 49 -9.39 -13.58 4.86
CA PHE A 49 -10.84 -13.62 4.91
C PHE A 49 -11.41 -13.96 3.54
N ASN A 50 -12.71 -14.27 3.50
CA ASN A 50 -13.42 -14.52 2.26
C ASN A 50 -14.29 -13.31 1.91
N LYS A 51 -14.21 -12.89 0.65
CA LYS A 51 -15.04 -11.82 0.11
C LYS A 51 -15.70 -12.32 -1.18
N SER A 52 -17.03 -12.36 -1.18
CA SER A 52 -17.82 -12.82 -2.34
C SER A 52 -17.36 -14.19 -2.87
N GLY A 53 -17.02 -15.11 -1.99
CA GLY A 53 -16.55 -16.45 -2.34
C GLY A 53 -15.09 -16.56 -2.74
N GLU A 54 -14.34 -15.46 -2.74
CA GLU A 54 -12.91 -15.43 -3.04
C GLU A 54 -12.09 -15.24 -1.76
N LYS A 55 -11.05 -16.05 -1.60
CA LYS A 55 -10.11 -15.90 -0.49
C LYS A 55 -9.19 -14.71 -0.75
N ILE A 56 -9.14 -13.80 0.22
CA ILE A 56 -8.26 -12.64 0.21
C ILE A 56 -7.24 -12.80 1.33
N ILE A 57 -5.96 -12.66 0.97
CA ILE A 57 -4.84 -12.72 1.91
C ILE A 57 -4.24 -11.34 2.04
N LEU A 58 -4.05 -10.90 3.28
CA LEU A 58 -3.39 -9.65 3.63
C LEU A 58 -1.99 -9.96 4.13
N LEU A 59 -0.97 -9.32 3.56
CA LEU A 59 0.43 -9.59 3.84
C LEU A 59 1.16 -8.29 4.19
N LYS A 60 1.75 -8.24 5.38
CA LYS A 60 2.67 -7.19 5.80
C LYS A 60 4.07 -7.80 5.90
N PRO A 61 4.97 -7.60 4.90
CA PRO A 61 6.34 -8.10 4.98
C PRO A 61 7.04 -7.56 6.23
N MET A 62 7.75 -8.45 6.95
CA MET A 62 8.49 -8.10 8.17
C MET A 62 10.01 -8.14 7.91
N THR A 63 10.41 -8.02 6.66
CA THR A 63 11.77 -8.18 6.14
C THR A 63 12.57 -6.89 6.07
N TYR A 64 12.05 -5.76 6.55
CA TYR A 64 12.45 -4.42 6.14
C TYR A 64 12.20 -4.16 4.65
N MET A 65 12.13 -2.88 4.28
CA MET A 65 11.63 -2.44 2.97
C MET A 65 12.42 -3.01 1.79
N ASN A 66 13.75 -3.00 1.88
CA ASN A 66 14.63 -3.45 0.80
C ASN A 66 14.60 -4.97 0.52
N GLU A 67 13.97 -5.75 1.40
CA GLU A 67 13.83 -7.22 1.26
C GLU A 67 12.35 -7.64 1.10
N SER A 68 11.46 -6.70 0.78
CA SER A 68 10.02 -6.98 0.63
C SER A 68 9.72 -8.08 -0.38
N GLY A 69 10.54 -8.19 -1.42
CA GLY A 69 10.38 -9.22 -2.46
C GLY A 69 10.52 -10.65 -1.95
N VAL A 70 11.23 -10.87 -0.84
CA VAL A 70 11.35 -12.19 -0.20
C VAL A 70 9.96 -12.70 0.18
N ALA A 71 9.23 -11.93 0.97
CA ALA A 71 7.89 -12.30 1.45
C ALA A 71 6.90 -12.46 0.29
N VAL A 72 6.91 -11.52 -0.65
CA VAL A 72 5.99 -11.54 -1.80
C VAL A 72 6.24 -12.77 -2.69
N SER A 73 7.50 -13.08 -2.98
CA SER A 73 7.81 -14.26 -3.81
C SER A 73 7.45 -15.57 -3.11
N GLU A 74 7.64 -15.66 -1.80
CA GLU A 74 7.30 -16.86 -1.03
C GLU A 74 5.80 -17.15 -1.09
N ILE A 75 4.96 -16.15 -0.84
CA ILE A 75 3.51 -16.38 -0.84
C ILE A 75 2.97 -16.71 -2.23
N LEU A 76 3.46 -16.04 -3.28
CA LEU A 76 3.03 -16.35 -4.64
C LEU A 76 3.39 -17.78 -5.04
N LYS A 77 4.60 -18.23 -4.70
CA LYS A 77 5.04 -19.62 -4.96
C LYS A 77 4.21 -20.64 -4.18
N PHE A 78 3.98 -20.37 -2.91
CA PHE A 78 3.27 -21.30 -2.03
C PHE A 78 1.84 -21.57 -2.53
N TYR A 79 1.11 -20.54 -2.91
CA TYR A 79 -0.26 -20.66 -3.41
C TYR A 79 -0.35 -20.81 -4.93
N LYS A 80 0.78 -20.82 -5.65
CA LYS A 80 0.85 -20.89 -7.11
C LYS A 80 0.02 -19.80 -7.78
N LEU A 81 0.19 -18.55 -7.32
CA LEU A 81 -0.56 -17.40 -7.81
C LEU A 81 0.18 -16.70 -8.96
N ASP A 82 -0.61 -16.11 -9.83
CA ASP A 82 -0.12 -15.26 -10.92
C ASP A 82 0.06 -13.81 -10.43
N LEU A 83 0.81 -13.01 -11.20
CA LEU A 83 0.97 -11.59 -10.92
C LEU A 83 -0.35 -10.82 -10.96
N SER A 84 -1.33 -11.29 -11.73
CA SER A 84 -2.68 -10.72 -11.77
C SER A 84 -3.46 -10.88 -10.46
N ASP A 85 -2.96 -11.73 -9.56
CA ASP A 85 -3.54 -11.95 -8.24
C ASP A 85 -2.91 -11.06 -7.15
N LEU A 86 -1.88 -10.28 -7.51
CA LEU A 86 -1.08 -9.47 -6.61
C LEU A 86 -1.49 -8.00 -6.66
N ILE A 87 -1.75 -7.41 -5.49
CA ILE A 87 -1.97 -5.99 -5.30
C ILE A 87 -0.98 -5.50 -4.25
N VAL A 88 -0.19 -4.47 -4.56
CA VAL A 88 0.81 -3.91 -3.64
C VAL A 88 0.48 -2.46 -3.32
N VAL A 89 0.41 -2.14 -2.04
CA VAL A 89 0.11 -0.79 -1.52
C VAL A 89 1.38 -0.16 -0.98
N VAL A 90 1.72 1.03 -1.48
CA VAL A 90 2.98 1.72 -1.19
C VAL A 90 2.81 3.23 -1.09
N ASP A 91 3.75 3.89 -0.43
CA ASP A 91 3.96 5.32 -0.55
C ASP A 91 4.57 5.69 -1.91
N ASP A 92 4.30 6.89 -2.39
CA ASP A 92 4.95 7.46 -3.58
C ASP A 92 5.32 8.92 -3.30
N ILE A 93 6.61 9.20 -3.34
CA ILE A 93 7.18 10.51 -3.02
C ILE A 93 7.26 11.47 -4.21
N GLU A 94 6.91 11.00 -5.40
CA GLU A 94 6.91 11.81 -6.64
C GLU A 94 5.54 12.41 -6.93
N ILE A 95 4.49 11.96 -6.27
CA ILE A 95 3.13 12.49 -6.42
C ILE A 95 2.77 13.41 -5.26
N GLU A 96 1.85 14.33 -5.52
CA GLU A 96 1.44 15.32 -4.51
C GLU A 96 0.75 14.67 -3.31
N LEU A 97 0.93 15.31 -2.15
CA LEU A 97 0.22 14.95 -0.93
C LEU A 97 -1.30 14.86 -1.17
N GLY A 98 -1.90 13.78 -0.72
CA GLY A 98 -3.34 13.57 -0.86
C GLY A 98 -3.77 12.95 -2.19
N THR A 99 -2.82 12.56 -3.04
CA THR A 99 -3.11 11.91 -4.32
C THR A 99 -3.06 10.40 -4.20
N LEU A 100 -4.08 9.72 -4.69
CA LEU A 100 -4.11 8.27 -4.86
C LEU A 100 -3.88 7.93 -6.33
N ARG A 101 -2.98 7.00 -6.59
CA ARG A 101 -2.68 6.54 -7.95
C ARG A 101 -2.66 5.01 -8.00
N ILE A 102 -3.66 4.45 -8.67
CA ILE A 102 -3.76 3.02 -8.95
C ILE A 102 -3.17 2.77 -10.34
N ARG A 103 -2.28 1.78 -10.46
CA ARG A 103 -1.65 1.35 -11.70
C ARG A 103 -1.90 -0.14 -11.92
N LYS A 104 -2.23 -0.51 -13.16
CA LYS A 104 -2.39 -1.94 -13.53
C LYS A 104 -1.05 -2.66 -13.57
N LYS A 105 0.00 -1.98 -14.02
CA LYS A 105 1.35 -2.52 -14.21
C LYS A 105 2.38 -1.41 -14.25
N GLY A 106 3.65 -1.77 -14.16
CA GLY A 106 4.76 -0.82 -14.22
C GLY A 106 4.85 0.07 -12.98
N GLY A 107 5.69 1.08 -13.08
CA GLY A 107 5.75 2.14 -12.08
C GLY A 107 6.47 1.79 -10.79
N LYS A 108 7.46 0.87 -10.81
CA LYS A 108 8.28 0.61 -9.62
C LYS A 108 9.09 1.83 -9.19
N GLY A 109 9.45 2.69 -10.15
CA GLY A 109 10.21 3.91 -9.88
C GLY A 109 11.49 3.64 -9.10
N THR A 110 11.77 4.50 -8.12
CA THR A 110 12.92 4.39 -7.23
C THR A 110 12.59 3.77 -5.87
N HIS A 111 11.37 3.32 -5.65
CA HIS A 111 10.93 2.74 -4.38
C HIS A 111 11.64 1.42 -4.09
N ASN A 112 12.40 1.35 -3.00
CA ASN A 112 13.24 0.18 -2.68
C ASN A 112 12.44 -1.11 -2.51
N GLY A 113 11.26 -1.04 -1.92
CA GLY A 113 10.39 -2.21 -1.78
C GLY A 113 9.91 -2.75 -3.13
N LEU A 114 9.52 -1.87 -4.04
CA LEU A 114 9.10 -2.27 -5.39
C LEU A 114 10.29 -2.77 -6.22
N LYS A 115 11.48 -2.22 -6.04
CA LYS A 115 12.71 -2.76 -6.65
C LYS A 115 13.01 -4.17 -6.16
N SER A 116 12.85 -4.42 -4.86
CA SER A 116 13.04 -5.76 -4.27
C SER A 116 12.06 -6.76 -4.86
N ILE A 117 10.78 -6.39 -4.96
CA ILE A 117 9.76 -7.24 -5.58
C ILE A 117 10.12 -7.52 -7.04
N PHE A 118 10.52 -6.52 -7.80
CA PHE A 118 10.96 -6.69 -9.18
C PHE A 118 12.15 -7.66 -9.29
N ASN A 119 13.14 -7.53 -8.41
CA ASN A 119 14.31 -8.41 -8.44
C ASN A 119 13.95 -9.87 -8.19
N HIS A 120 12.93 -10.14 -7.38
CA HIS A 120 12.47 -11.51 -7.09
C HIS A 120 11.51 -12.06 -8.15
N LEU A 121 10.58 -11.24 -8.63
CA LEU A 121 9.56 -11.69 -9.60
C LEU A 121 9.97 -11.50 -11.06
N LYS A 122 11.02 -10.70 -11.33
CA LYS A 122 11.48 -10.34 -12.69
C LYS A 122 10.40 -9.65 -13.52
N SER A 123 9.43 -9.03 -12.88
CA SER A 123 8.32 -8.31 -13.50
C SER A 123 7.75 -7.26 -12.55
N ASP A 124 7.17 -6.23 -13.12
CA ASP A 124 6.34 -5.25 -12.41
C ASP A 124 4.90 -5.20 -12.96
N ASP A 125 4.48 -6.30 -13.61
CA ASP A 125 3.15 -6.43 -14.20
C ASP A 125 2.12 -6.93 -13.18
N TYR A 126 1.91 -6.13 -12.13
CA TYR A 126 0.92 -6.34 -11.07
C TYR A 126 0.33 -5.00 -10.64
N ILE A 127 -0.81 -5.04 -9.96
CA ILE A 127 -1.52 -3.84 -9.51
C ILE A 127 -0.76 -3.16 -8.38
N LYS A 128 -0.60 -1.85 -8.49
CA LYS A 128 -0.04 -0.99 -7.44
C LYS A 128 -1.05 0.07 -7.03
N VAL A 129 -1.19 0.25 -5.72
CA VAL A 129 -1.97 1.35 -5.13
C VAL A 129 -0.98 2.28 -4.43
N LYS A 130 -0.79 3.46 -4.98
CA LYS A 130 0.25 4.40 -4.57
C LYS A 130 -0.35 5.59 -3.86
N LEU A 131 0.19 5.93 -2.68
CA LEU A 131 -0.26 7.03 -1.83
C LEU A 131 0.74 8.16 -1.81
N GLY A 132 0.31 9.35 -2.17
CA GLY A 132 1.08 10.59 -2.01
C GLY A 132 1.00 11.09 -0.58
N VAL A 133 1.98 10.72 0.24
CA VAL A 133 2.06 11.10 1.66
C VAL A 133 3.08 12.21 1.94
N GLY A 134 3.44 12.96 0.92
CA GLY A 134 4.39 14.05 0.93
C GLY A 134 5.37 13.93 -0.23
N LYS A 135 5.51 15.01 -0.98
CA LYS A 135 6.39 15.06 -2.15
C LYS A 135 7.83 15.34 -1.72
N PHE A 136 8.76 14.53 -2.24
CA PHE A 136 10.18 14.73 -1.99
C PHE A 136 10.73 15.88 -2.83
N MET A 137 11.18 16.95 -2.18
CA MET A 137 11.66 18.16 -2.83
C MET A 137 13.18 18.17 -3.06
N ARG A 138 13.88 17.07 -2.76
CA ARG A 138 15.34 16.90 -2.89
C ARG A 138 16.17 17.89 -2.08
N ASP A 139 15.61 18.37 -0.98
CA ASP A 139 16.22 19.31 -0.03
C ASP A 139 16.86 18.63 1.19
N CYS A 140 16.75 17.30 1.25
CA CYS A 140 17.35 16.47 2.30
C CYS A 140 17.69 15.08 1.75
N ASP A 141 18.26 14.22 2.57
CA ASP A 141 18.52 12.83 2.19
C ASP A 141 17.20 12.07 1.98
N LEU A 142 17.14 11.26 0.92
CA LEU A 142 15.94 10.50 0.57
C LEU A 142 15.53 9.51 1.66
N ALA A 143 16.51 8.78 2.23
CA ALA A 143 16.25 7.81 3.28
C ALA A 143 15.66 8.51 4.52
N ASP A 144 16.22 9.65 4.89
CA ASP A 144 15.71 10.45 6.00
C ASP A 144 14.28 10.92 5.74
N PHE A 145 13.98 11.33 4.52
CA PHE A 145 12.63 11.78 4.16
C PHE A 145 11.58 10.67 4.27
N VAL A 146 11.84 9.50 3.67
CA VAL A 146 10.85 8.40 3.66
C VAL A 146 10.69 7.75 5.03
N LEU A 147 11.73 7.81 5.88
CA LEU A 147 11.69 7.29 7.25
C LEU A 147 11.18 8.32 8.26
N ALA A 148 10.96 9.55 7.83
CA ALA A 148 10.41 10.59 8.67
C ALA A 148 8.87 10.52 8.76
N ARG A 149 8.35 10.92 9.91
CA ARG A 149 6.92 11.13 10.11
C ARG A 149 6.47 12.34 9.30
N PRO A 150 5.30 12.27 8.62
CA PRO A 150 4.70 13.44 7.99
C PRO A 150 4.44 14.56 9.02
N PRO A 151 4.49 15.84 8.60
CA PRO A 151 4.12 16.95 9.49
C PRO A 151 2.70 16.76 10.03
N LYS A 152 2.49 17.14 11.28
CA LYS A 152 1.19 17.00 11.96
C LYS A 152 0.05 17.73 11.22
N LYS A 153 0.37 18.84 10.54
CA LYS A 153 -0.60 19.58 9.70
C LYS A 153 -1.17 18.75 8.54
N ASP A 154 -0.48 17.71 8.11
CA ASP A 154 -0.89 16.86 6.98
C ASP A 154 -1.68 15.64 7.42
N SER A 155 -1.85 15.40 8.72
CA SER A 155 -2.45 14.16 9.24
C SER A 155 -3.89 13.96 8.80
N GLU A 156 -4.70 15.01 8.71
CA GLU A 156 -6.09 14.91 8.25
C GLU A 156 -6.17 14.47 6.79
N ILE A 157 -5.35 15.07 5.92
CA ILE A 157 -5.28 14.70 4.50
C ILE A 157 -4.83 13.25 4.36
N ILE A 158 -3.83 12.84 5.14
CA ILE A 158 -3.31 11.46 5.10
C ILE A 158 -4.37 10.47 5.57
N ASP A 159 -5.12 10.77 6.63
CA ASP A 159 -6.20 9.90 7.10
C ASP A 159 -7.29 9.72 6.04
N LEU A 160 -7.69 10.81 5.37
CA LEU A 160 -8.64 10.76 4.27
C LEU A 160 -8.10 9.94 3.08
N LEU A 161 -6.81 10.10 2.78
CA LEU A 161 -6.15 9.35 1.72
C LEU A 161 -6.09 7.85 2.02
N VAL A 162 -5.75 7.48 3.26
CA VAL A 162 -5.75 6.08 3.71
C VAL A 162 -7.14 5.48 3.57
N ASN A 163 -8.18 6.19 4.00
CA ASN A 163 -9.57 5.73 3.87
C ASN A 163 -9.96 5.56 2.39
N LYS A 164 -9.56 6.48 1.53
CA LYS A 164 -9.78 6.38 0.08
C LYS A 164 -9.07 5.17 -0.51
N ALA A 165 -7.84 4.90 -0.10
CA ALA A 165 -7.08 3.73 -0.52
C ALA A 165 -7.75 2.43 -0.08
N VAL A 166 -8.25 2.37 1.16
CA VAL A 166 -9.03 1.23 1.67
C VAL A 166 -10.26 0.97 0.79
N ASP A 167 -11.03 2.01 0.50
CA ASP A 167 -12.22 1.89 -0.36
C ASP A 167 -11.84 1.46 -1.78
N SER A 168 -10.71 1.93 -2.29
CA SER A 168 -10.23 1.54 -3.62
C SER A 168 -9.85 0.07 -3.71
N LEU A 169 -9.34 -0.52 -2.63
CA LEU A 169 -9.05 -1.96 -2.58
C LEU A 169 -10.34 -2.77 -2.70
N ASP A 170 -11.40 -2.38 -1.99
CA ASP A 170 -12.71 -3.02 -2.16
C ASP A 170 -13.24 -2.86 -3.58
N ALA A 171 -13.08 -1.68 -4.18
CA ALA A 171 -13.51 -1.45 -5.56
C ALA A 171 -12.75 -2.33 -6.56
N ILE A 172 -11.43 -2.49 -6.40
CA ILE A 172 -10.65 -3.40 -7.24
C ILE A 172 -11.21 -4.82 -7.18
N LEU A 173 -11.54 -5.29 -5.97
CA LEU A 173 -12.08 -6.63 -5.76
C LEU A 173 -13.52 -6.80 -6.28
N ASP A 174 -14.35 -5.77 -6.13
CA ASP A 174 -15.78 -5.86 -6.43
C ASP A 174 -16.15 -5.51 -7.87
N ILE A 175 -15.54 -4.49 -8.44
CA ILE A 175 -15.91 -3.93 -9.75
C ILE A 175 -14.75 -3.89 -10.76
N GLY A 176 -13.57 -4.40 -10.38
CA GLY A 176 -12.41 -4.50 -11.24
C GLY A 176 -11.54 -3.26 -11.28
N ILE A 177 -10.32 -3.46 -11.81
CA ILE A 177 -9.26 -2.44 -11.78
C ILE A 177 -9.61 -1.19 -12.59
N ASP A 178 -10.24 -1.31 -13.75
CA ASP A 178 -10.54 -0.17 -14.60
C ASP A 178 -11.55 0.77 -13.94
N ASN A 179 -12.61 0.22 -13.37
CA ASN A 179 -13.61 1.00 -12.65
C ASN A 179 -13.03 1.61 -11.37
N ALA A 180 -12.18 0.87 -10.65
CA ALA A 180 -11.51 1.40 -9.47
C ALA A 180 -10.60 2.57 -9.83
N MET A 181 -9.84 2.48 -10.91
CA MET A 181 -9.01 3.59 -11.40
C MET A 181 -9.84 4.82 -11.74
N ASN A 182 -10.93 4.65 -12.46
CA ASN A 182 -11.82 5.74 -12.84
C ASN A 182 -12.44 6.44 -11.62
N ASN A 183 -12.81 5.67 -10.60
CA ASN A 183 -13.52 6.20 -9.43
C ASN A 183 -12.61 6.76 -8.35
N TYR A 184 -11.36 6.27 -8.24
CA TYR A 184 -10.50 6.56 -7.09
C TYR A 184 -9.19 7.27 -7.43
N ASN A 185 -8.68 7.21 -8.66
CA ASN A 185 -7.48 7.97 -9.03
C ASN A 185 -7.72 9.47 -8.91
N GLY A 186 -6.78 10.18 -8.29
CA GLY A 186 -6.82 11.63 -8.17
C GLY A 186 -6.51 12.13 -6.77
N LYS A 187 -6.54 13.44 -6.62
CA LYS A 187 -6.27 14.15 -5.37
C LYS A 187 -7.54 14.24 -4.53
N ILE A 188 -7.38 14.11 -3.21
CA ILE A 188 -8.46 14.34 -2.26
C ILE A 188 -8.87 15.80 -2.31
N GLU A 189 -10.18 16.03 -2.47
CA GLU A 189 -10.78 17.37 -2.36
C GLU A 189 -11.20 17.60 -0.92
N ILE A 190 -10.56 18.58 -0.26
CA ILE A 190 -11.02 19.06 1.05
C ILE A 190 -12.06 20.13 0.79
N ASN A 191 -13.29 19.87 1.19
CA ASN A 191 -14.36 20.85 1.12
C ASN A 191 -14.17 21.87 2.25
N LEU A 192 -13.48 22.98 1.97
CA LEU A 192 -13.19 24.06 2.91
C LEU A 192 -14.49 24.66 3.53
N SER A 193 -15.65 24.42 2.92
CA SER A 193 -16.92 24.91 3.45
C SER A 193 -17.40 24.21 4.72
N LEU A 194 -16.79 23.06 5.06
CA LEU A 194 -17.12 22.31 6.29
C LEU A 194 -16.17 22.62 7.45
N ILE A 195 -15.13 23.41 7.24
CA ILE A 195 -14.12 23.75 8.26
C ILE A 195 -14.50 25.01 9.06
N HIS A 196 -15.58 25.67 8.72
CA HIS A 196 -16.06 26.89 9.38
C HIS A 196 -17.25 26.67 10.34
N ILE A 197 -17.21 25.57 11.08
CA ILE A 197 -18.17 25.36 12.16
C ILE A 197 -17.43 25.38 13.48
#